data_3e706f4cd3b80ba51a16d833e3c1b0f1
#
_entry.id   3e706f4cd3b80ba51a16d833e3c1b0f1
#
_cell.length_a   1.000
_cell.length_b   1.000
_cell.length_c   1.000
_cell.angle_alpha   90.00
_cell.angle_beta   90.00
_cell.angle_gamma   90.00
#
_symmetry.space_group_name_H-M   'P 1'
#
loop_
_entity.id
_entity.type
_entity.pdbx_description
1 polymer ?
#
loop_
_entity_poly.entity_id
_entity_poly.type
_entity_poly.pdbx_seq_one_letter_code
_entity_poly.pdbx_strand_id
1 'polypeptide(L)'
;KNRNGRHASHQGDTMKFSENWLRSHVPTSASRDELSAVLTAIGLEVEEVTALGEGLDHVVVARIVEAVRHPEADRLQVCRVDAGQGELLQIVCGAPNARPGLVAPLAMVGAQIGELKIKPAKLRGVESNGMLCSAKELGLDSDASGLLELPDDAPIGQTLVEYLGLPDASIEIKLTPNRADCFSLRGIAYDVAAATRSEVLDFAADAIVPVGNREL
;
A
#
# COMPACT_ATOMS: atom_id res chain seq x y z
N LYS A 1 -0.03 21.41 47.30
CA LYS A 1 1.07 21.02 46.40
C LYS A 1 0.67 19.72 45.74
N ASN A 2 -0.06 19.81 44.62
CA ASN A 2 -0.40 18.67 43.78
C ASN A 2 0.71 18.51 42.75
N ARG A 3 1.49 17.44 42.87
CA ARG A 3 2.36 16.96 41.79
C ARG A 3 1.55 16.04 40.91
N ASN A 4 0.98 16.57 39.83
CA ASN A 4 0.50 15.75 38.71
C ASN A 4 1.73 15.15 38.02
N GLY A 5 2.05 13.91 38.38
CA GLY A 5 2.97 13.07 37.58
C GLY A 5 2.28 12.76 36.27
N ARG A 6 2.70 13.43 35.20
CA ARG A 6 2.40 12.97 33.83
C ARG A 6 3.17 11.66 33.67
N HIS A 7 2.48 10.54 33.68
CA HIS A 7 3.00 9.32 33.11
C HIS A 7 3.20 9.60 31.60
N ALA A 8 4.42 9.93 31.23
CA ALA A 8 4.82 9.78 29.84
C ALA A 8 4.70 8.27 29.56
N SER A 9 3.71 7.90 28.77
CA SER A 9 3.69 6.59 28.13
C SER A 9 5.00 6.48 27.36
N HIS A 10 5.90 5.61 27.78
CA HIS A 10 6.99 5.18 26.95
C HIS A 10 6.34 4.44 25.76
N GLN A 11 6.09 5.17 24.67
CA GLN A 11 5.95 4.55 23.37
C GLN A 11 7.32 3.90 23.12
N GLY A 12 7.37 2.60 23.26
CA GLY A 12 8.56 1.82 22.92
C GLY A 12 8.90 2.09 21.46
N ASP A 13 10.18 2.09 21.14
CA ASP A 13 10.63 2.22 19.76
C ASP A 13 10.07 1.02 18.96
N THR A 14 9.18 1.27 18.01
CA THR A 14 8.60 0.26 17.14
C THR A 14 9.16 0.36 15.73
N MET A 15 9.23 -0.77 15.04
CA MET A 15 9.56 -0.84 13.62
C MET A 15 8.47 -1.58 12.86
N LYS A 16 8.02 -1.00 11.74
CA LYS A 16 7.10 -1.64 10.79
C LYS A 16 7.85 -2.06 9.54
N PHE A 17 7.55 -3.25 9.04
CA PHE A 17 8.11 -3.74 7.78
C PHE A 17 7.11 -4.67 7.07
N SER A 18 7.30 -4.82 5.76
CA SER A 18 6.55 -5.73 4.91
C SER A 18 7.03 -7.17 5.09
N GLU A 19 6.11 -8.11 5.25
CA GLU A 19 6.41 -9.54 5.27
C GLU A 19 7.04 -9.99 3.95
N ASN A 20 6.48 -9.59 2.81
CA ASN A 20 7.00 -9.96 1.49
C ASN A 20 8.41 -9.40 1.27
N TRP A 21 8.68 -8.19 1.75
CA TRP A 21 10.03 -7.62 1.69
C TRP A 21 11.02 -8.41 2.55
N LEU A 22 10.65 -8.83 3.76
CA LEU A 22 11.48 -9.71 4.57
C LEU A 22 11.73 -11.05 3.86
N ARG A 23 10.69 -11.67 3.30
CA ARG A 23 10.79 -12.94 2.58
C ARG A 23 11.64 -12.86 1.32
N SER A 24 11.73 -11.71 0.67
CA SER A 24 12.63 -11.52 -0.47
C SER A 24 14.11 -11.61 -0.10
N HIS A 25 14.44 -11.43 1.17
CA HIS A 25 15.80 -11.57 1.70
C HIS A 25 16.01 -12.86 2.51
N VAL A 26 14.95 -13.43 3.05
CA VAL A 26 15.01 -14.68 3.82
C VAL A 26 13.92 -15.63 3.30
N PRO A 27 14.26 -16.50 2.33
CA PRO A 27 13.30 -17.45 1.76
C PRO A 27 12.98 -18.55 2.75
N THR A 28 12.10 -18.27 3.71
CA THR A 28 11.62 -19.24 4.69
C THR A 28 10.25 -19.78 4.29
N SER A 29 10.00 -21.07 4.56
CA SER A 29 8.70 -21.72 4.35
C SER A 29 7.75 -21.53 5.54
N ALA A 30 8.18 -20.84 6.60
CA ALA A 30 7.35 -20.56 7.76
C ALA A 30 6.09 -19.76 7.35
N SER A 31 4.93 -20.16 7.84
CA SER A 31 3.70 -19.40 7.71
C SER A 31 3.82 -18.03 8.41
N ARG A 32 2.88 -17.12 8.18
CA ARG A 32 2.84 -15.80 8.85
C ARG A 32 2.79 -15.96 10.37
N ASP A 33 1.98 -16.89 10.88
CA ASP A 33 1.86 -17.14 12.32
C ASP A 33 3.14 -17.70 12.89
N GLU A 34 3.78 -18.64 12.20
CA GLU A 34 5.08 -19.20 12.61
C GLU A 34 6.18 -18.12 12.57
N LEU A 35 6.20 -17.25 11.55
CA LEU A 35 7.15 -16.13 11.46
C LEU A 35 6.96 -15.16 12.64
N SER A 36 5.72 -14.83 12.98
CA SER A 36 5.39 -13.96 14.13
C SER A 36 5.84 -14.59 15.45
N ALA A 37 5.65 -15.91 15.61
CA ALA A 37 6.13 -16.64 16.78
C ALA A 37 7.66 -16.66 16.85
N VAL A 38 8.35 -16.86 15.71
CA VAL A 38 9.82 -16.82 15.61
C VAL A 38 10.34 -15.46 16.00
N LEU A 39 9.79 -14.36 15.43
CA LEU A 39 10.20 -12.99 15.76
C LEU A 39 10.10 -12.74 17.26
N THR A 40 8.98 -13.06 17.87
CA THR A 40 8.79 -12.91 19.34
C THR A 40 9.77 -13.78 20.14
N ALA A 41 10.00 -15.01 19.72
CA ALA A 41 10.92 -15.94 20.42
C ALA A 41 12.38 -15.47 20.41
N ILE A 42 12.82 -14.74 19.37
CA ILE A 42 14.18 -14.18 19.27
C ILE A 42 14.29 -12.77 19.90
N GLY A 43 13.24 -12.30 20.56
CA GLY A 43 13.23 -11.04 21.30
C GLY A 43 12.78 -9.81 20.48
N LEU A 44 12.17 -10.03 19.33
CA LEU A 44 11.50 -9.01 18.51
C LEU A 44 9.99 -9.16 18.70
N GLU A 45 9.46 -8.58 19.78
CA GLU A 45 8.06 -8.73 20.17
C GLU A 45 7.11 -8.19 19.09
N VAL A 46 6.29 -9.06 18.49
CA VAL A 46 5.30 -8.65 17.49
C VAL A 46 4.12 -8.03 18.21
N GLU A 47 3.89 -6.73 17.97
CA GLU A 47 2.79 -5.95 18.53
C GLU A 47 1.54 -6.03 17.65
N GLU A 48 1.71 -5.97 16.32
CA GLU A 48 0.61 -5.98 15.36
C GLU A 48 1.01 -6.64 14.04
N VAL A 49 0.06 -7.35 13.46
CA VAL A 49 0.15 -7.87 12.08
C VAL A 49 -1.09 -7.42 11.33
N THR A 50 -0.92 -6.55 10.34
CA THR A 50 -2.00 -6.04 9.50
C THR A 50 -1.90 -6.64 8.11
N ALA A 51 -2.87 -7.46 7.71
CA ALA A 51 -2.95 -7.99 6.36
C ALA A 51 -3.27 -6.86 5.36
N LEU A 52 -2.59 -6.88 4.21
CA LEU A 52 -2.73 -5.89 3.14
C LEU A 52 -3.17 -6.57 1.84
N GLY A 53 -4.08 -5.93 1.12
CA GLY A 53 -4.49 -6.35 -0.22
C GLY A 53 -5.49 -7.50 -0.26
N GLU A 54 -6.17 -7.80 0.83
CA GLU A 54 -7.29 -8.74 0.83
C GLU A 54 -8.51 -8.11 0.16
N GLY A 55 -9.23 -8.90 -0.67
CA GLY A 55 -10.48 -8.46 -1.29
C GLY A 55 -10.34 -7.40 -2.38
N LEU A 56 -9.16 -7.23 -2.98
CA LEU A 56 -8.94 -6.29 -4.09
C LEU A 56 -9.15 -6.93 -5.48
N ASP A 57 -9.97 -7.97 -5.55
CA ASP A 57 -10.34 -8.57 -6.82
C ASP A 57 -11.06 -7.55 -7.72
N HIS A 58 -10.73 -7.56 -9.01
CA HIS A 58 -11.25 -6.61 -10.00
C HIS A 58 -10.87 -5.14 -9.76
N VAL A 59 -9.79 -4.86 -9.03
CA VAL A 59 -9.15 -3.55 -9.00
C VAL A 59 -7.96 -3.55 -9.94
N VAL A 60 -7.92 -2.60 -10.86
CA VAL A 60 -6.88 -2.50 -11.89
C VAL A 60 -6.17 -1.15 -11.87
N VAL A 61 -4.96 -1.11 -12.39
CA VAL A 61 -4.26 0.13 -12.69
C VAL A 61 -4.93 0.81 -13.88
N ALA A 62 -5.34 2.06 -13.74
CA ALA A 62 -6.06 2.78 -14.80
C ALA A 62 -5.57 4.21 -14.93
N ARG A 63 -5.73 4.80 -16.12
CA ARG A 63 -5.35 6.19 -16.41
C ARG A 63 -6.57 7.05 -16.70
N ILE A 64 -6.65 8.21 -16.08
CA ILE A 64 -7.63 9.21 -16.43
C ILE A 64 -7.18 9.89 -17.72
N VAL A 65 -7.92 9.69 -18.80
CA VAL A 65 -7.63 10.31 -20.10
C VAL A 65 -8.23 11.72 -20.17
N GLU A 66 -9.45 11.87 -19.68
CA GLU A 66 -10.18 13.13 -19.63
C GLU A 66 -10.87 13.29 -18.27
N ALA A 67 -10.96 14.52 -17.79
CA ALA A 67 -11.70 14.88 -16.59
C ALA A 67 -12.41 16.22 -16.84
N VAL A 68 -13.73 16.20 -16.84
CA VAL A 68 -14.56 17.40 -17.06
C VAL A 68 -15.51 17.60 -15.87
N ARG A 69 -15.88 18.84 -15.60
CA ARG A 69 -16.85 19.15 -14.54
C ARG A 69 -18.17 18.44 -14.76
N HIS A 70 -18.73 17.91 -13.69
CA HIS A 70 -20.07 17.33 -13.72
C HIS A 70 -21.12 18.42 -13.97
N PRO A 71 -22.11 18.21 -14.86
CA PRO A 71 -23.07 19.25 -15.25
C PRO A 71 -23.97 19.74 -14.12
N GLU A 72 -24.25 18.89 -13.12
CA GLU A 72 -25.18 19.17 -12.02
C GLU A 72 -24.54 19.10 -10.62
N ALA A 73 -23.20 19.01 -10.52
CA ALA A 73 -22.52 18.88 -9.23
C ALA A 73 -21.11 19.47 -9.24
N ASP A 74 -20.95 20.63 -8.62
CA ASP A 74 -19.67 21.38 -8.60
C ASP A 74 -18.47 20.63 -8.01
N ARG A 75 -18.71 19.65 -7.14
CA ARG A 75 -17.66 18.84 -6.49
C ARG A 75 -17.36 17.55 -7.20
N LEU A 76 -18.06 17.24 -8.30
CA LEU A 76 -17.86 16.01 -9.06
C LEU A 76 -17.25 16.30 -10.42
N GLN A 77 -16.51 15.33 -10.92
CA GLN A 77 -15.96 15.29 -12.26
C GLN A 77 -16.45 14.05 -12.99
N VAL A 78 -16.67 14.16 -14.28
CA VAL A 78 -16.91 13.02 -15.18
C VAL A 78 -15.59 12.71 -15.85
N CYS A 79 -15.04 11.54 -15.55
CA CYS A 79 -13.75 11.09 -16.06
C CYS A 79 -13.95 10.03 -17.15
N ARG A 80 -13.12 10.12 -18.19
CA ARG A 80 -12.93 9.03 -19.16
C ARG A 80 -11.64 8.31 -18.79
N VAL A 81 -11.75 7.03 -18.49
CA VAL A 81 -10.69 6.25 -17.85
C VAL A 81 -10.32 5.08 -18.74
N ASP A 82 -9.04 4.95 -19.04
CA ASP A 82 -8.45 3.78 -19.70
C ASP A 82 -8.08 2.73 -18.64
N ALA A 83 -8.72 1.58 -18.73
CA ALA A 83 -8.46 0.41 -17.89
C ALA A 83 -7.77 -0.74 -18.65
N GLY A 84 -7.16 -0.47 -19.81
CA GLY A 84 -6.48 -1.47 -20.63
C GLY A 84 -7.41 -2.42 -21.39
N GLN A 85 -8.72 -2.11 -21.49
CA GLN A 85 -9.71 -2.98 -22.16
C GLN A 85 -10.08 -2.50 -23.57
N GLY A 86 -9.43 -1.46 -24.08
CA GLY A 86 -9.65 -0.91 -25.41
C GLY A 86 -10.77 0.13 -25.49
N GLU A 87 -11.71 0.14 -24.55
CA GLU A 87 -12.76 1.14 -24.44
C GLU A 87 -12.56 2.00 -23.18
N LEU A 88 -12.82 3.31 -23.31
CA LEU A 88 -12.75 4.22 -22.17
C LEU A 88 -14.01 4.10 -21.31
N LEU A 89 -13.83 3.85 -20.03
CA LEU A 89 -14.90 3.79 -19.05
C LEU A 89 -15.27 5.21 -18.59
N GLN A 90 -16.57 5.45 -18.42
CA GLN A 90 -17.06 6.68 -17.81
C GLN A 90 -17.20 6.49 -16.32
N ILE A 91 -16.49 7.30 -15.54
CA ILE A 91 -16.46 7.26 -14.07
C ILE A 91 -16.78 8.63 -13.52
N VAL A 92 -17.69 8.72 -12.58
CA VAL A 92 -17.95 9.97 -11.83
C VAL A 92 -17.09 9.94 -10.57
N CYS A 93 -16.25 10.95 -10.42
CA CYS A 93 -15.26 11.04 -9.34
C CYS A 93 -15.40 12.36 -8.56
N GLY A 94 -15.32 12.27 -7.22
CA GLY A 94 -15.36 13.42 -6.32
C GLY A 94 -14.00 13.80 -5.73
N ALA A 95 -12.94 13.11 -6.10
CA ALA A 95 -11.61 13.35 -5.54
C ALA A 95 -11.02 14.66 -6.10
N PRO A 96 -10.39 15.48 -5.24
CA PRO A 96 -9.88 16.80 -5.64
C PRO A 96 -8.67 16.73 -6.57
N ASN A 97 -7.93 15.61 -6.53
CA ASN A 97 -6.74 15.39 -7.34
C ASN A 97 -7.02 14.68 -8.68
N ALA A 98 -8.28 14.35 -8.99
CA ALA A 98 -8.64 13.76 -10.28
C ALA A 98 -8.30 14.75 -11.42
N ARG A 99 -7.46 14.31 -12.37
CA ARG A 99 -6.98 15.13 -13.49
C ARG A 99 -6.59 14.26 -14.68
N PRO A 100 -6.60 14.78 -15.90
CA PRO A 100 -6.06 14.06 -17.06
C PRO A 100 -4.59 13.70 -16.84
N GLY A 101 -4.22 12.49 -17.25
CA GLY A 101 -2.88 11.89 -17.11
C GLY A 101 -2.67 11.13 -15.80
N LEU A 102 -3.46 11.38 -14.75
CA LEU A 102 -3.31 10.68 -13.48
C LEU A 102 -3.51 9.17 -13.66
N VAL A 103 -2.56 8.39 -13.14
CA VAL A 103 -2.69 6.94 -13.00
C VAL A 103 -3.15 6.62 -11.58
N ALA A 104 -4.21 5.84 -11.45
CA ALA A 104 -4.83 5.54 -10.16
C ALA A 104 -5.53 4.17 -10.19
N PRO A 105 -5.77 3.52 -9.04
CA PRO A 105 -6.55 2.30 -8.98
C PRO A 105 -8.02 2.54 -9.35
N LEU A 106 -8.54 1.66 -10.19
CA LEU A 106 -9.95 1.62 -10.59
C LEU A 106 -10.59 0.30 -10.15
N ALA A 107 -11.55 0.37 -9.25
CA ALA A 107 -12.43 -0.74 -8.93
C ALA A 107 -13.48 -0.89 -10.04
N MET A 108 -13.38 -1.99 -10.77
CA MET A 108 -14.29 -2.34 -11.86
C MET A 108 -15.66 -2.75 -11.34
N VAL A 109 -16.67 -2.75 -12.22
CA VAL A 109 -17.96 -3.33 -11.90
C VAL A 109 -17.79 -4.81 -11.51
N GLY A 110 -18.32 -5.19 -10.34
CA GLY A 110 -18.14 -6.51 -9.74
C GLY A 110 -17.12 -6.55 -8.62
N ALA A 111 -16.20 -5.58 -8.53
CA ALA A 111 -15.28 -5.45 -7.40
C ALA A 111 -16.03 -5.29 -6.08
N GLN A 112 -15.41 -5.74 -5.00
CA GLN A 112 -15.88 -5.49 -3.64
C GLN A 112 -14.79 -4.78 -2.87
N ILE A 113 -15.07 -3.56 -2.42
CA ILE A 113 -14.15 -2.72 -1.64
C ILE A 113 -14.70 -2.60 -0.22
N GLY A 114 -14.14 -3.37 0.71
CA GLY A 114 -14.72 -3.53 2.04
C GLY A 114 -16.16 -4.08 1.93
N GLU A 115 -17.13 -3.34 2.47
CA GLU A 115 -18.55 -3.71 2.39
C GLU A 115 -19.23 -3.21 1.10
N LEU A 116 -18.56 -2.37 0.31
CA LEU A 116 -19.12 -1.76 -0.89
C LEU A 116 -18.92 -2.66 -2.12
N LYS A 117 -20.02 -3.14 -2.71
CA LYS A 117 -20.00 -3.83 -4.00
C LYS A 117 -20.17 -2.84 -5.14
N ILE A 118 -19.18 -2.77 -6.03
CA ILE A 118 -19.17 -1.87 -7.17
C ILE A 118 -20.16 -2.37 -8.24
N LYS A 119 -21.11 -1.50 -8.56
CA LYS A 119 -22.14 -1.73 -9.59
C LYS A 119 -22.21 -0.50 -10.49
N PRO A 120 -22.71 -0.64 -11.73
CA PRO A 120 -23.07 0.53 -12.53
C PRO A 120 -24.01 1.42 -11.71
N ALA A 121 -23.66 2.69 -11.58
CA ALA A 121 -24.42 3.66 -10.79
C ALA A 121 -24.73 4.90 -11.62
N LYS A 122 -25.81 5.58 -11.27
CA LYS A 122 -26.16 6.86 -11.87
C LYS A 122 -26.08 7.95 -10.81
N LEU A 123 -25.06 8.79 -10.93
CA LEU A 123 -24.78 9.87 -9.98
C LEU A 123 -25.27 11.19 -10.59
N ARG A 124 -26.31 11.78 -10.01
CA ARG A 124 -26.93 13.03 -10.50
C ARG A 124 -27.14 13.04 -12.03
N GLY A 125 -27.74 11.96 -12.56
CA GLY A 125 -28.06 11.85 -13.98
C GLY A 125 -26.92 11.31 -14.87
N VAL A 126 -25.68 11.23 -14.41
CA VAL A 126 -24.52 10.74 -15.17
C VAL A 126 -24.16 9.32 -14.74
N GLU A 127 -23.96 8.42 -15.69
CA GLU A 127 -23.59 7.02 -15.44
C GLU A 127 -22.12 6.90 -15.03
N SER A 128 -21.84 6.01 -14.05
CA SER A 128 -20.50 5.64 -13.59
C SER A 128 -20.36 4.13 -13.59
N ASN A 129 -19.38 3.62 -14.33
CA ASN A 129 -19.14 2.18 -14.53
C ASN A 129 -17.88 1.72 -13.78
N GLY A 130 -17.76 2.11 -12.51
CA GLY A 130 -16.64 1.78 -11.62
C GLY A 130 -16.41 2.88 -10.60
N MET A 131 -15.34 2.74 -9.83
CA MET A 131 -14.93 3.69 -8.80
C MET A 131 -13.41 3.83 -8.78
N LEU A 132 -12.90 5.05 -8.99
CA LEU A 132 -11.50 5.39 -8.71
C LEU A 132 -11.31 5.44 -7.19
N CYS A 133 -10.22 4.86 -6.69
CA CYS A 133 -10.04 4.59 -5.27
C CYS A 133 -8.91 5.41 -4.63
N SER A 134 -9.12 5.79 -3.37
CA SER A 134 -8.08 6.28 -2.47
C SER A 134 -7.34 5.12 -1.80
N ALA A 135 -6.19 5.38 -1.18
CA ALA A 135 -5.44 4.39 -0.41
C ALA A 135 -6.27 3.81 0.76
N LYS A 136 -7.06 4.68 1.40
CA LYS A 136 -7.93 4.27 2.52
C LYS A 136 -9.05 3.32 2.10
N GLU A 137 -9.70 3.59 0.97
CA GLU A 137 -10.76 2.70 0.46
C GLU A 137 -10.22 1.31 0.13
N LEU A 138 -8.98 1.23 -0.34
CA LEU A 138 -8.29 -0.03 -0.63
C LEU A 138 -7.70 -0.72 0.61
N GLY A 139 -7.77 -0.10 1.80
CA GLY A 139 -7.17 -0.64 3.03
C GLY A 139 -5.63 -0.67 3.01
N LEU A 140 -5.01 0.17 2.18
CA LEU A 140 -3.54 0.24 2.05
C LEU A 140 -2.91 1.31 2.94
N ASP A 141 -3.66 2.37 3.27
CA ASP A 141 -3.22 3.47 4.13
C ASP A 141 -4.44 4.15 4.77
N SER A 142 -4.20 5.04 5.73
CA SER A 142 -5.21 5.90 6.35
C SER A 142 -5.56 7.14 5.51
N ASP A 143 -4.79 7.45 4.46
CA ASP A 143 -5.00 8.64 3.62
C ASP A 143 -6.27 8.53 2.76
N ALA A 144 -7.13 9.53 2.93
CA ALA A 144 -8.38 9.71 2.19
C ALA A 144 -8.47 11.10 1.53
N SER A 145 -7.35 11.82 1.41
CA SER A 145 -7.31 13.18 0.87
C SER A 145 -7.62 13.24 -0.63
N GLY A 146 -7.45 12.14 -1.35
CA GLY A 146 -7.69 12.03 -2.78
C GLY A 146 -7.54 10.59 -3.28
N LEU A 147 -7.45 10.44 -4.60
CA LEU A 147 -7.13 9.16 -5.24
C LEU A 147 -5.70 8.75 -4.90
N LEU A 148 -5.46 7.45 -4.79
CA LEU A 148 -4.10 6.92 -4.72
C LEU A 148 -3.41 7.18 -6.07
N GLU A 149 -2.37 8.01 -6.06
CA GLU A 149 -1.58 8.31 -7.25
C GLU A 149 -0.53 7.22 -7.46
N LEU A 150 -0.54 6.59 -8.62
CA LEU A 150 0.46 5.63 -9.04
C LEU A 150 1.47 6.31 -9.99
N PRO A 151 2.69 5.78 -10.12
CA PRO A 151 3.67 6.24 -11.10
C PRO A 151 3.11 6.29 -12.52
N ASP A 152 3.56 7.26 -13.32
CA ASP A 152 3.07 7.46 -14.68
C ASP A 152 3.37 6.27 -15.62
N ASP A 153 4.36 5.46 -15.30
CA ASP A 153 4.78 4.25 -16.03
C ASP A 153 4.10 2.98 -15.54
N ALA A 154 3.20 3.07 -14.54
CA ALA A 154 2.46 1.90 -14.06
C ALA A 154 1.64 1.26 -15.20
N PRO A 155 1.68 -0.07 -15.34
CA PRO A 155 1.10 -0.79 -16.48
C PRO A 155 -0.43 -0.77 -16.43
N ILE A 156 -1.03 -0.03 -17.35
CA ILE A 156 -2.49 0.13 -17.45
C ILE A 156 -3.15 -1.22 -17.75
N GLY A 157 -4.20 -1.54 -16.99
CA GLY A 157 -4.96 -2.78 -17.12
C GLY A 157 -4.42 -3.94 -16.28
N GLN A 158 -3.22 -3.84 -15.70
CA GLN A 158 -2.72 -4.83 -14.76
C GLN A 158 -3.57 -4.80 -13.47
N THR A 159 -3.77 -5.96 -12.84
CA THR A 159 -4.43 -5.99 -11.53
C THR A 159 -3.60 -5.26 -10.49
N LEU A 160 -4.27 -4.54 -9.59
CA LEU A 160 -3.57 -3.81 -8.52
C LEU A 160 -2.81 -4.76 -7.60
N VAL A 161 -3.37 -5.95 -7.36
CA VAL A 161 -2.75 -7.01 -6.55
C VAL A 161 -1.40 -7.43 -7.14
N GLU A 162 -1.33 -7.71 -8.44
CA GLU A 162 -0.06 -8.05 -9.10
C GLU A 162 0.90 -6.89 -9.13
N TYR A 163 0.42 -5.67 -9.42
CA TYR A 163 1.26 -4.47 -9.49
C TYR A 163 1.93 -4.14 -8.16
N LEU A 164 1.21 -4.27 -7.06
CA LEU A 164 1.72 -4.00 -5.71
C LEU A 164 2.37 -5.22 -5.02
N GLY A 165 2.39 -6.39 -5.67
CA GLY A 165 2.92 -7.62 -5.07
C GLY A 165 2.12 -8.10 -3.86
N LEU A 166 0.79 -7.94 -3.89
CA LEU A 166 -0.12 -8.36 -2.82
C LEU A 166 -0.58 -9.83 -3.02
N PRO A 167 -1.08 -10.54 -2.01
CA PRO A 167 -1.22 -10.07 -0.64
C PRO A 167 0.10 -9.95 0.12
N ASP A 168 0.13 -9.03 1.09
CA ASP A 168 1.27 -8.79 1.97
C ASP A 168 0.77 -8.65 3.42
N ALA A 169 1.67 -8.44 4.36
CA ALA A 169 1.33 -7.99 5.69
C ALA A 169 2.35 -6.96 6.20
N SER A 170 1.85 -5.95 6.89
CA SER A 170 2.67 -5.08 7.70
C SER A 170 2.84 -5.71 9.08
N ILE A 171 4.07 -5.97 9.47
CA ILE A 171 4.43 -6.50 10.79
C ILE A 171 5.04 -5.38 11.60
N GLU A 172 4.44 -5.06 12.75
CA GLU A 172 4.99 -4.12 13.71
C GLU A 172 5.63 -4.89 14.86
N ILE A 173 6.92 -4.60 15.12
CA ILE A 173 7.68 -5.17 16.22
C ILE A 173 8.11 -4.08 17.19
N LYS A 174 8.15 -4.43 18.47
CA LYS A 174 8.72 -3.60 19.52
C LYS A 174 10.18 -3.96 19.74
N LEU A 175 11.03 -2.95 19.79
CA LEU A 175 12.45 -3.12 19.97
C LEU A 175 12.89 -2.68 21.35
N THR A 176 13.79 -3.45 21.94
CA THR A 176 14.52 -3.03 23.15
C THR A 176 15.74 -2.18 22.77
N PRO A 177 16.20 -1.27 23.64
CA PRO A 177 17.30 -0.34 23.29
C PRO A 177 18.61 -0.99 22.85
N ASN A 178 18.82 -2.25 23.22
CA ASN A 178 20.01 -3.04 22.83
C ASN A 178 19.89 -3.69 21.44
N ARG A 179 18.75 -3.52 20.75
CA ARG A 179 18.46 -4.13 19.44
C ARG A 179 18.35 -3.07 18.33
N ALA A 180 19.25 -2.08 18.39
CA ALA A 180 19.32 -1.02 17.37
C ALA A 180 19.62 -1.55 15.95
N ASP A 181 20.25 -2.72 15.82
CA ASP A 181 20.46 -3.45 14.56
C ASP A 181 19.15 -3.78 13.84
N CYS A 182 18.08 -4.07 14.60
CA CYS A 182 16.77 -4.42 14.09
C CYS A 182 15.87 -3.22 13.75
N PHE A 183 16.37 -1.97 13.82
CA PHE A 183 15.78 -0.83 13.14
C PHE A 183 16.02 -0.85 11.62
N SER A 184 16.61 -1.90 11.09
CA SER A 184 16.74 -2.17 9.68
C SER A 184 16.20 -3.56 9.33
N LEU A 185 15.61 -3.68 8.15
CA LEU A 185 15.16 -4.99 7.64
C LEU A 185 16.32 -5.99 7.56
N ARG A 186 17.52 -5.50 7.26
CA ARG A 186 18.73 -6.32 7.19
C ARG A 186 19.04 -6.99 8.53
N GLY A 187 18.97 -6.26 9.64
CA GLY A 187 19.19 -6.84 10.97
C GLY A 187 18.14 -7.91 11.31
N ILE A 188 16.87 -7.61 11.03
CA ILE A 188 15.77 -8.57 11.21
C ILE A 188 15.99 -9.83 10.35
N ALA A 189 16.42 -9.66 9.10
CA ALA A 189 16.65 -10.75 8.17
C ALA A 189 17.74 -11.71 8.68
N TYR A 190 18.84 -11.22 9.23
CA TYR A 190 19.88 -12.06 9.81
C TYR A 190 19.38 -12.89 11.00
N ASP A 191 18.58 -12.28 11.87
CA ASP A 191 18.04 -12.98 13.04
C ASP A 191 17.01 -14.05 12.64
N VAL A 192 16.10 -13.71 11.73
CA VAL A 192 15.10 -14.64 11.22
C VAL A 192 15.78 -15.79 10.48
N ALA A 193 16.78 -15.52 9.66
CA ALA A 193 17.54 -16.56 8.96
C ALA A 193 18.24 -17.51 9.92
N ALA A 194 18.86 -16.98 10.97
CA ALA A 194 19.49 -17.79 12.01
C ALA A 194 18.47 -18.68 12.74
N ALA A 195 17.31 -18.13 13.09
CA ALA A 195 16.26 -18.86 13.82
C ALA A 195 15.56 -19.93 12.95
N THR A 196 15.34 -19.63 11.66
CA THR A 196 14.68 -20.56 10.72
C THR A 196 15.65 -21.48 9.98
N ARG A 197 16.96 -21.31 10.19
CA ARG A 197 18.02 -22.00 9.44
C ARG A 197 17.92 -21.80 7.93
N SER A 198 17.48 -20.61 7.54
CA SER A 198 17.39 -20.16 6.15
C SER A 198 18.67 -19.43 5.75
N GLU A 199 18.87 -19.26 4.44
CA GLU A 199 19.93 -18.41 3.90
C GLU A 199 19.46 -16.94 3.88
N VAL A 200 20.39 -15.99 4.08
CA VAL A 200 20.13 -14.58 3.81
C VAL A 200 20.56 -14.29 2.38
N LEU A 201 19.63 -13.88 1.54
CA LEU A 201 19.92 -13.43 0.19
C LEU A 201 20.56 -12.03 0.22
N ASP A 202 21.41 -11.76 -0.77
CA ASP A 202 22.20 -10.53 -0.80
C ASP A 202 21.33 -9.27 -0.88
N PHE A 203 21.69 -8.26 -0.06
CA PHE A 203 21.13 -6.92 -0.14
C PHE A 203 21.93 -6.11 -1.17
N ALA A 204 21.86 -6.51 -2.45
CA ALA A 204 22.51 -5.78 -3.51
C ALA A 204 21.90 -4.37 -3.61
N ALA A 205 22.74 -3.35 -3.47
CA ALA A 205 22.36 -1.99 -3.79
C ALA A 205 22.98 -1.64 -5.15
N ASP A 206 22.16 -1.19 -6.08
CA ASP A 206 22.64 -0.63 -7.33
C ASP A 206 23.52 0.59 -7.04
N ALA A 207 24.66 0.69 -7.74
CA ALA A 207 25.55 1.82 -7.59
C ALA A 207 24.80 3.11 -7.97
N ILE A 208 24.71 4.04 -7.02
CA ILE A 208 24.14 5.37 -7.29
C ILE A 208 25.11 6.08 -8.25
N VAL A 209 24.66 6.27 -9.51
CA VAL A 209 25.38 7.10 -10.46
C VAL A 209 25.07 8.56 -10.14
N PRO A 210 26.07 9.36 -9.71
CA PRO A 210 25.83 10.77 -9.40
C PRO A 210 25.44 11.52 -10.69
N VAL A 211 24.27 12.17 -10.67
CA VAL A 211 23.80 13.02 -11.75
C VAL A 211 24.25 14.45 -11.43
N GLY A 212 25.28 14.93 -12.12
CA GLY A 212 25.77 16.32 -12.07
C GLY A 212 27.14 16.47 -11.41
N ASN A 213 27.98 17.28 -12.02
CA ASN A 213 29.22 17.79 -11.46
C ASN A 213 28.89 18.90 -10.45
N ARG A 214 28.76 18.59 -9.16
CA ARG A 214 29.02 19.57 -8.10
C ARG A 214 30.49 19.46 -7.74
N GLU A 215 31.28 20.42 -8.18
CA GLU A 215 32.59 20.66 -7.57
C GLU A 215 32.36 21.05 -6.11
N LEU A 216 33.01 20.35 -5.21
CA LEU A 216 33.03 20.62 -3.78
C LEU A 216 34.00 21.82 -3.50
#